data_e22e81ed7c1fafe10f55eb9526abb4bf
#
_entry.id   e22e81ed7c1fafe10f55eb9526abb4bf
#
_cell.length_a   1.000
_cell.length_b   1.000
_cell.length_c   1.000
_cell.angle_alpha   90.00
_cell.angle_beta   90.00
_cell.angle_gamma   90.00
#
_symmetry.space_group_name_H-M   'P 1'
#
loop_
_entity.id
_entity.type
_entity.pdbx_description
1 polymer ?
#
loop_
_entity_poly.entity_id
_entity_poly.type
_entity_poly.pdbx_seq_one_letter_code
_entity_poly.pdbx_strand_id
1 'polypeptide(L)'
;MAEQFLTLMADLDDASQEIMSGWYSNLKEEGSIGTQTPGLPYHISLATFPLEKEQEVVTMMQEVAAEFAPVSVHISHVGMFAGGKVLFGAPDMSPELTALHEACAKETTQTYPWTPHATILIDEPDTVYAALPVLMKSFYPFVGKITRLHLCAFWPTREIAAVEIVGQR
;
A
#
# COMPACT_ATOMS: atom_id res chain seq x y z
N MET A 1 1.70 22.76 7.06
CA MET A 1 2.02 21.83 8.16
C MET A 1 3.34 21.13 7.85
N ALA A 2 4.11 20.78 8.86
CA ALA A 2 5.32 19.98 8.68
C ALA A 2 4.96 18.49 8.55
N GLU A 3 5.82 17.75 7.84
CA GLU A 3 5.77 16.28 7.80
C GLU A 3 5.76 15.69 9.21
N GLN A 4 5.11 14.56 9.42
CA GLN A 4 4.90 13.97 10.73
C GLN A 4 5.54 12.58 10.90
N PHE A 5 5.61 11.80 9.82
CA PHE A 5 6.11 10.43 9.85
C PHE A 5 6.56 9.97 8.45
N LEU A 6 7.32 8.89 8.44
CA LEU A 6 7.71 8.16 7.24
C LEU A 6 6.82 6.93 7.07
N THR A 7 6.49 6.59 5.83
CA THR A 7 5.86 5.30 5.50
C THR A 7 6.70 4.60 4.43
N LEU A 8 7.10 3.37 4.74
CA LEU A 8 7.71 2.46 3.77
C LEU A 8 6.61 1.61 3.13
N MET A 9 6.50 1.73 1.83
CA MET A 9 5.47 1.11 1.00
C MET A 9 6.07 0.07 0.07
N ALA A 10 5.28 -0.94 -0.26
CA ALA A 10 5.59 -1.95 -1.26
C ALA A 10 4.70 -1.72 -2.47
N ASP A 11 5.26 -1.18 -3.55
CA ASP A 11 4.52 -0.87 -4.77
C ASP A 11 4.22 -2.16 -5.56
N LEU A 12 2.99 -2.24 -6.05
CA LEU A 12 2.54 -3.32 -6.92
C LEU A 12 3.03 -3.10 -8.36
N ASP A 13 3.14 -4.19 -9.12
CA ASP A 13 3.55 -4.18 -10.52
C ASP A 13 2.56 -3.46 -11.44
N ASP A 14 2.98 -3.17 -12.67
CA ASP A 14 2.21 -2.39 -13.63
C ASP A 14 0.84 -3.02 -13.95
N ALA A 15 0.78 -4.34 -14.08
CA ALA A 15 -0.48 -5.04 -14.33
C ALA A 15 -1.47 -4.86 -13.17
N SER A 16 -1.00 -4.92 -11.93
CA SER A 16 -1.80 -4.64 -10.74
C SER A 16 -2.25 -3.19 -10.69
N GLN A 17 -1.37 -2.25 -11.06
CA GLN A 17 -1.71 -0.82 -11.15
C GLN A 17 -2.88 -0.58 -12.12
N GLU A 18 -2.85 -1.22 -13.29
CA GLU A 18 -3.91 -1.11 -14.30
C GLU A 18 -5.26 -1.65 -13.78
N ILE A 19 -5.26 -2.81 -13.14
CA ILE A 19 -6.47 -3.42 -12.56
C ILE A 19 -7.08 -2.48 -11.51
N MET A 20 -6.30 -2.04 -10.55
CA MET A 20 -6.79 -1.19 -9.46
C MET A 20 -7.18 0.21 -9.93
N SER A 21 -6.46 0.77 -10.90
CA SER A 21 -6.85 2.03 -11.56
C SER A 21 -8.20 1.91 -12.26
N GLY A 22 -8.49 0.78 -12.88
CA GLY A 22 -9.78 0.49 -13.49
C GLY A 22 -10.92 0.51 -12.47
N TRP A 23 -10.73 -0.12 -11.31
CA TRP A 23 -11.71 -0.06 -10.22
C TRP A 23 -11.93 1.35 -9.71
N TYR A 24 -10.87 2.10 -9.48
CA TYR A 24 -10.97 3.49 -9.03
C TYR A 24 -11.66 4.39 -10.06
N SER A 25 -11.39 4.20 -11.36
CA SER A 25 -12.07 4.93 -12.43
C SER A 25 -13.58 4.71 -12.39
N ASN A 26 -14.04 3.47 -12.18
CA ASN A 26 -15.46 3.17 -12.04
C ASN A 26 -16.08 3.89 -10.83
N LEU A 27 -15.37 3.95 -9.71
CA LEU A 27 -15.83 4.69 -8.52
C LEU A 27 -15.94 6.19 -8.79
N LYS A 28 -14.98 6.76 -9.51
CA LYS A 28 -14.98 8.20 -9.89
C LYS A 28 -16.15 8.54 -10.82
N GLU A 29 -16.45 7.69 -11.79
CA GLU A 29 -17.60 7.85 -12.70
C GLU A 29 -18.93 7.90 -11.94
N GLU A 30 -19.04 7.16 -10.84
CA GLU A 30 -20.20 7.17 -9.94
C GLU A 30 -20.12 8.24 -8.83
N GLY A 31 -19.13 9.14 -8.89
CA GLY A 31 -19.02 10.29 -7.99
C GLY A 31 -18.15 10.10 -6.74
N SER A 32 -17.50 8.96 -6.57
CA SER A 32 -16.62 8.69 -5.43
C SER A 32 -15.17 9.04 -5.76
N ILE A 33 -14.76 10.28 -5.50
CA ILE A 33 -13.43 10.80 -5.84
C ILE A 33 -12.37 10.42 -4.80
N GLY A 34 -12.73 10.50 -3.53
CA GLY A 34 -11.81 10.20 -2.42
C GLY A 34 -10.91 11.35 -2.00
N THR A 35 -10.24 11.13 -0.87
CA THR A 35 -9.29 12.07 -0.24
C THR A 35 -7.88 11.49 -0.13
N GLN A 36 -7.62 10.33 -0.72
CA GLN A 36 -6.29 9.73 -0.73
C GLN A 36 -5.29 10.62 -1.49
N THR A 37 -4.01 10.50 -1.12
CA THR A 37 -2.94 11.25 -1.78
C THR A 37 -2.90 10.91 -3.27
N PRO A 38 -3.09 11.89 -4.15
CA PRO A 38 -3.04 11.65 -5.59
C PRO A 38 -1.62 11.33 -6.04
N GLY A 39 -1.50 10.52 -7.09
CA GLY A 39 -0.23 10.23 -7.76
C GLY A 39 0.64 9.16 -7.11
N LEU A 40 0.26 8.63 -5.95
CA LEU A 40 0.96 7.46 -5.39
C LEU A 40 0.54 6.19 -6.14
N PRO A 41 1.49 5.31 -6.49
CA PRO A 41 1.16 3.98 -6.99
C PRO A 41 0.33 3.19 -5.98
N TYR A 42 -0.48 2.25 -6.45
CA TYR A 42 -1.12 1.28 -5.56
C TYR A 42 -0.05 0.45 -4.88
N HIS A 43 -0.16 0.34 -3.56
CA HIS A 43 0.88 -0.23 -2.71
C HIS A 43 0.27 -0.89 -1.47
N ILE A 44 1.10 -1.67 -0.80
CA ILE A 44 0.84 -2.16 0.56
C ILE A 44 1.82 -1.46 1.49
N SER A 45 1.32 -0.70 2.47
CA SER A 45 2.18 -0.09 3.49
C SER A 45 2.76 -1.16 4.40
N LEU A 46 4.08 -1.14 4.58
CA LEU A 46 4.80 -2.14 5.37
C LEU A 46 5.08 -1.67 6.80
N ALA A 47 5.50 -0.42 6.95
CA ALA A 47 5.90 0.12 8.26
C ALA A 47 5.91 1.64 8.27
N THR A 48 5.78 2.22 9.46
CA THR A 48 5.94 3.65 9.70
C THR A 48 7.11 3.92 10.64
N PHE A 49 7.74 5.07 10.48
CA PHE A 49 8.92 5.47 11.25
C PHE A 49 8.87 6.97 11.58
N PRO A 50 9.59 7.42 12.64
CA PRO A 50 9.76 8.84 12.86
C PRO A 50 10.69 9.47 11.82
N LEU A 51 10.53 10.77 11.56
CA LEU A 51 11.27 11.48 10.49
C LEU A 51 12.79 11.41 10.64
N GLU A 52 13.28 11.43 11.86
CA GLU A 52 14.74 11.35 12.16
C GLU A 52 15.38 10.04 11.72
N LYS A 53 14.59 9.01 11.43
CA LYS A 53 15.06 7.72 10.92
C LYS A 53 15.21 7.67 9.38
N GLU A 54 14.98 8.76 8.67
CA GLU A 54 14.95 8.78 7.20
C GLU A 54 16.16 8.07 6.58
N GLN A 55 17.37 8.43 6.96
CA GLN A 55 18.59 7.85 6.38
C GLN A 55 18.75 6.36 6.73
N GLU A 56 18.40 5.96 7.94
CA GLU A 56 18.45 4.56 8.36
C GLU A 56 17.45 3.71 7.58
N VAL A 57 16.24 4.23 7.37
CA VAL A 57 15.20 3.54 6.58
C VAL A 57 15.59 3.44 5.12
N VAL A 58 16.18 4.49 4.53
CA VAL A 58 16.72 4.43 3.15
C VAL A 58 17.77 3.33 3.02
N THR A 59 18.70 3.23 3.94
CA THR A 59 19.71 2.17 3.93
C THR A 59 19.07 0.79 4.05
N MET A 60 18.18 0.61 5.01
CA MET A 60 17.48 -0.66 5.25
C MET A 60 16.68 -1.09 4.02
N MET A 61 15.90 -0.18 3.37
CA MET A 61 15.12 -0.55 2.20
C MET A 61 16.00 -0.96 1.01
N GLN A 62 17.18 -0.36 0.86
CA GLN A 62 18.14 -0.75 -0.19
C GLN A 62 18.67 -2.17 0.06
N GLU A 63 19.03 -2.49 1.31
CA GLU A 63 19.49 -3.83 1.70
C GLU A 63 18.40 -4.89 1.47
N VAL A 64 17.17 -4.62 1.90
CA VAL A 64 16.04 -5.53 1.71
C VAL A 64 15.73 -5.73 0.22
N ALA A 65 15.73 -4.66 -0.57
CA ALA A 65 15.47 -4.75 -2.02
C ALA A 65 16.56 -5.52 -2.77
N ALA A 66 17.80 -5.49 -2.28
CA ALA A 66 18.90 -6.27 -2.86
C ALA A 66 18.85 -7.75 -2.46
N GLU A 67 18.22 -8.09 -1.33
CA GLU A 67 18.11 -9.46 -0.82
C GLU A 67 16.89 -10.21 -1.37
N PHE A 68 15.72 -9.57 -1.35
CA PHE A 68 14.43 -10.21 -1.69
C PHE A 68 14.21 -10.29 -3.21
N ALA A 69 13.56 -11.38 -3.66
CA ALA A 69 12.94 -11.44 -4.97
C ALA A 69 11.58 -10.71 -4.96
N PRO A 70 11.05 -10.28 -6.12
CA PRO A 70 9.68 -9.77 -6.19
C PRO A 70 8.68 -10.72 -5.54
N VAL A 71 7.80 -10.20 -4.68
CA VAL A 71 6.88 -11.01 -3.87
C VAL A 71 5.52 -11.07 -4.54
N SER A 72 5.04 -12.29 -4.83
CA SER A 72 3.68 -12.51 -5.31
C SER A 72 2.67 -12.22 -4.22
N VAL A 73 1.60 -11.51 -4.58
CA VAL A 73 0.48 -11.22 -3.69
C VAL A 73 -0.83 -11.56 -4.39
N HIS A 74 -1.71 -12.26 -3.69
CA HIS A 74 -3.05 -12.59 -4.17
C HIS A 74 -4.05 -11.64 -3.51
N ILE A 75 -4.52 -10.64 -4.25
CA ILE A 75 -5.59 -9.75 -3.79
C ILE A 75 -6.90 -10.48 -4.01
N SER A 76 -7.44 -11.10 -2.97
CA SER A 76 -8.54 -12.07 -3.08
C SER A 76 -9.89 -11.54 -2.62
N HIS A 77 -9.90 -10.47 -1.83
CA HIS A 77 -11.13 -9.94 -1.25
C HIS A 77 -11.04 -8.42 -1.02
N VAL A 78 -12.17 -7.84 -0.71
CA VAL A 78 -12.32 -6.42 -0.36
C VAL A 78 -12.47 -6.30 1.14
N GLY A 79 -11.82 -5.32 1.74
CA GLY A 79 -11.90 -5.02 3.15
C GLY A 79 -12.19 -3.55 3.42
N MET A 80 -12.60 -3.29 4.67
CA MET A 80 -12.86 -1.96 5.17
C MET A 80 -12.43 -1.90 6.63
N PHE A 81 -11.68 -0.87 7.01
CA PHE A 81 -11.31 -0.69 8.42
C PHE A 81 -12.50 -0.20 9.25
N ALA A 82 -12.45 -0.48 10.54
CA ALA A 82 -13.41 0.09 11.50
C ALA A 82 -13.46 1.61 11.36
N GLY A 83 -14.66 2.17 11.37
CA GLY A 83 -14.91 3.59 11.07
C GLY A 83 -15.28 3.87 9.63
N GLY A 84 -15.11 2.91 8.70
CA GLY A 84 -15.64 2.96 7.34
C GLY A 84 -15.02 4.00 6.41
N LYS A 85 -13.80 4.48 6.71
CA LYS A 85 -13.15 5.53 5.91
C LYS A 85 -12.19 5.00 4.84
N VAL A 86 -11.79 3.74 4.89
CA VAL A 86 -10.82 3.16 3.97
C VAL A 86 -11.37 1.87 3.38
N LEU A 87 -11.49 1.87 2.05
CA LEU A 87 -11.86 0.70 1.24
C LEU A 87 -10.62 0.18 0.53
N PHE A 88 -10.35 -1.09 0.63
CA PHE A 88 -9.10 -1.66 0.13
C PHE A 88 -9.26 -3.05 -0.48
N GLY A 89 -8.36 -3.38 -1.41
CA GLY A 89 -8.10 -4.76 -1.81
C GLY A 89 -7.25 -5.44 -0.75
N ALA A 90 -7.68 -6.62 -0.32
CA ALA A 90 -7.00 -7.34 0.75
C ALA A 90 -6.19 -8.51 0.20
N PRO A 91 -4.87 -8.52 0.41
CA PRO A 91 -4.02 -9.65 0.04
C PRO A 91 -4.19 -10.81 1.02
N ASP A 92 -4.09 -12.02 0.50
CA ASP A 92 -3.93 -13.20 1.32
C ASP A 92 -2.55 -13.17 1.98
N MET A 93 -2.47 -13.61 3.23
CA MET A 93 -1.19 -13.73 3.91
C MET A 93 -0.39 -14.91 3.32
N SER A 94 0.87 -14.66 3.04
CA SER A 94 1.84 -15.66 2.59
C SER A 94 3.12 -15.56 3.42
N PRO A 95 3.92 -16.64 3.50
CA PRO A 95 5.23 -16.59 4.16
C PRO A 95 6.14 -15.52 3.56
N GLU A 96 6.12 -15.35 2.24
CA GLU A 96 6.94 -14.37 1.50
C GLU A 96 6.53 -12.93 1.83
N LEU A 97 5.24 -12.63 1.85
CA LEU A 97 4.71 -11.32 2.24
C LEU A 97 5.02 -11.01 3.71
N THR A 98 4.86 -12.00 4.58
CA THR A 98 5.20 -11.88 6.00
C THR A 98 6.70 -11.59 6.18
N ALA A 99 7.56 -12.33 5.49
CA ALA A 99 9.01 -12.15 5.58
C ALA A 99 9.46 -10.76 5.09
N LEU A 100 8.87 -10.25 4.00
CA LEU A 100 9.14 -8.90 3.51
C LEU A 100 8.73 -7.85 4.55
N HIS A 101 7.53 -7.98 5.12
CA HIS A 101 7.06 -7.08 6.17
C HIS A 101 8.00 -7.09 7.38
N GLU A 102 8.35 -8.27 7.89
CA GLU A 102 9.23 -8.42 9.06
C GLU A 102 10.63 -7.81 8.81
N ALA A 103 11.17 -7.98 7.60
CA ALA A 103 12.45 -7.38 7.24
C ALA A 103 12.41 -5.85 7.25
N CYS A 104 11.28 -5.26 6.83
CA CYS A 104 11.08 -3.82 6.74
C CYS A 104 10.58 -3.17 8.03
N ALA A 105 10.01 -3.93 8.96
CA ALA A 105 9.33 -3.39 10.14
C ALA A 105 10.13 -3.52 11.45
N LYS A 106 11.42 -3.82 11.39
CA LYS A 106 12.28 -4.10 12.59
C LYS A 106 12.27 -2.98 13.62
N GLU A 107 12.19 -1.73 13.20
CA GLU A 107 12.19 -0.55 14.08
C GLU A 107 10.96 0.35 13.84
N THR A 108 9.85 -0.27 13.44
CA THR A 108 8.61 0.45 13.20
C THR A 108 8.07 1.09 14.49
N THR A 109 7.43 2.25 14.35
CA THR A 109 6.65 2.88 15.42
C THR A 109 5.23 2.35 15.54
N GLN A 110 4.82 1.46 14.64
CA GLN A 110 3.50 0.86 14.65
C GLN A 110 3.32 -0.06 15.86
N THR A 111 2.29 0.20 16.66
CA THR A 111 2.01 -0.53 17.92
C THR A 111 0.84 -1.51 17.81
N TYR A 112 0.15 -1.54 16.69
CA TYR A 112 -0.99 -2.45 16.41
C TYR A 112 -0.60 -3.53 15.41
N PRO A 113 -1.32 -4.66 15.39
CA PRO A 113 -1.06 -5.72 14.42
C PRO A 113 -1.11 -5.22 12.97
N TRP A 114 -0.13 -5.64 12.18
CA TRP A 114 -0.10 -5.29 10.78
C TRP A 114 -1.22 -6.00 10.01
N THR A 115 -2.01 -5.23 9.29
CA THR A 115 -3.07 -5.71 8.41
C THR A 115 -2.74 -5.25 6.99
N PRO A 116 -2.21 -6.11 6.13
CA PRO A 116 -1.85 -5.72 4.77
C PRO A 116 -3.10 -5.33 3.97
N HIS A 117 -2.98 -4.22 3.25
CA HIS A 117 -4.08 -3.70 2.43
C HIS A 117 -3.54 -2.83 1.32
N ALA A 118 -4.21 -2.88 0.17
CA ALA A 118 -3.98 -1.97 -0.95
C ALA A 118 -5.18 -1.03 -1.07
N THR A 119 -5.01 0.21 -0.65
CA THR A 119 -6.09 1.20 -0.58
C THR A 119 -6.63 1.52 -1.97
N ILE A 120 -7.96 1.50 -2.09
CA ILE A 120 -8.70 1.87 -3.30
C ILE A 120 -9.35 3.24 -3.12
N LEU A 121 -10.01 3.48 -1.98
CA LEU A 121 -10.72 4.73 -1.71
C LEU A 121 -10.58 5.10 -0.22
N ILE A 122 -10.28 6.37 0.03
CA ILE A 122 -10.36 6.99 1.35
C ILE A 122 -11.36 8.14 1.26
N ASP A 123 -12.39 8.11 2.08
CA ASP A 123 -13.38 9.20 2.13
C ASP A 123 -14.19 9.11 3.44
N GLU A 124 -15.18 9.97 3.59
CA GLU A 124 -16.14 9.86 4.69
C GLU A 124 -16.97 8.56 4.56
N PRO A 125 -17.42 7.98 5.68
CA PRO A 125 -18.05 6.65 5.69
C PRO A 125 -19.21 6.49 4.71
N ASP A 126 -20.08 7.49 4.58
CA ASP A 126 -21.25 7.41 3.68
C ASP A 126 -20.81 7.29 2.21
N THR A 127 -19.73 7.98 1.80
CA THR A 127 -19.15 7.84 0.46
C THR A 127 -18.56 6.47 0.25
N VAL A 128 -17.82 5.96 1.23
CA VAL A 128 -17.20 4.63 1.17
C VAL A 128 -18.26 3.53 1.12
N TYR A 129 -19.32 3.64 1.93
CA TYR A 129 -20.44 2.68 1.89
C TYR A 129 -21.16 2.67 0.55
N ALA A 130 -21.36 3.84 -0.05
CA ALA A 130 -21.96 3.94 -1.39
C ALA A 130 -21.06 3.38 -2.49
N ALA A 131 -19.73 3.48 -2.33
CA ALA A 131 -18.74 2.96 -3.28
C ALA A 131 -18.66 1.43 -3.29
N LEU A 132 -18.89 0.77 -2.17
CA LEU A 132 -18.72 -0.68 -2.03
C LEU A 132 -19.52 -1.50 -3.08
N PRO A 133 -20.82 -1.31 -3.28
CA PRO A 133 -21.54 -2.08 -4.30
C PRO A 133 -21.08 -1.76 -5.73
N VAL A 134 -20.60 -0.56 -6.00
CA VAL A 134 -20.01 -0.20 -7.30
C VAL A 134 -18.73 -0.98 -7.54
N LEU A 135 -17.83 -1.00 -6.57
CA LEU A 135 -16.58 -1.78 -6.63
C LEU A 135 -16.87 -3.27 -6.84
N MET A 136 -17.81 -3.82 -6.09
CA MET A 136 -18.11 -5.26 -6.14
C MET A 136 -18.66 -5.76 -7.48
N LYS A 137 -19.18 -4.87 -8.33
CA LYS A 137 -19.60 -5.22 -9.69
C LYS A 137 -18.43 -5.54 -10.62
N SER A 138 -17.26 -4.96 -10.38
CA SER A 138 -16.08 -5.11 -11.24
C SER A 138 -14.91 -5.80 -10.56
N PHE A 139 -14.94 -5.92 -9.24
CA PHE A 139 -13.87 -6.60 -8.50
C PHE A 139 -13.77 -8.08 -8.90
N TYR A 140 -12.55 -8.53 -9.13
CA TYR A 140 -12.20 -9.94 -9.26
C TYR A 140 -10.85 -10.21 -8.59
N PRO A 141 -10.65 -11.40 -7.99
CA PRO A 141 -9.36 -11.76 -7.43
C PRO A 141 -8.28 -11.81 -8.51
N PHE A 142 -7.10 -11.32 -8.18
CA PHE A 142 -5.93 -11.39 -9.09
C PHE A 142 -4.64 -11.65 -8.31
N VAL A 143 -3.65 -12.18 -9.00
CA VAL A 143 -2.29 -12.31 -8.50
C VAL A 143 -1.43 -11.21 -9.11
N GLY A 144 -0.86 -10.36 -8.26
CA GLY A 144 0.12 -9.35 -8.63
C GLY A 144 1.47 -9.63 -8.00
N LYS A 145 2.39 -8.69 -8.15
CA LYS A 145 3.71 -8.74 -7.53
C LYS A 145 4.07 -7.41 -6.89
N ILE A 146 4.71 -7.48 -5.75
CA ILE A 146 5.46 -6.36 -5.18
C ILE A 146 6.81 -6.34 -5.88
N THR A 147 7.12 -5.23 -6.55
CA THR A 147 8.34 -5.10 -7.36
C THR A 147 9.25 -3.98 -6.90
N ARG A 148 8.77 -3.09 -6.01
CA ARG A 148 9.50 -1.91 -5.60
C ARG A 148 9.20 -1.55 -4.15
N LEU A 149 10.22 -1.12 -3.40
CA LEU A 149 10.06 -0.45 -2.12
C LEU A 149 10.08 1.06 -2.33
N HIS A 150 9.21 1.79 -1.64
CA HIS A 150 8.98 3.21 -1.83
C HIS A 150 8.80 3.90 -0.49
N LEU A 151 9.63 4.90 -0.22
CA LEU A 151 9.61 5.66 1.04
C LEU A 151 9.10 7.06 0.80
N CYS A 152 8.08 7.46 1.55
CA CYS A 152 7.54 8.82 1.57
C CYS A 152 7.42 9.34 3.00
N ALA A 153 7.54 10.65 3.14
CA ALA A 153 7.11 11.37 4.33
C ALA A 153 5.69 11.93 4.13
N PHE A 154 4.94 12.09 5.21
CA PHE A 154 3.55 12.58 5.23
C PHE A 154 3.30 13.52 6.41
N TRP A 155 2.46 14.47 6.35
CA TRP A 155 1.94 15.28 5.27
C TRP A 155 2.55 16.67 5.37
N PRO A 156 2.81 17.40 4.27
CA PRO A 156 2.52 17.07 2.86
C PRO A 156 3.38 15.91 2.37
N THR A 157 2.90 15.22 1.31
CA THR A 157 3.61 14.07 0.76
C THR A 157 4.92 14.48 0.10
N ARG A 158 6.02 13.86 0.53
CA ARG A 158 7.35 14.01 -0.07
C ARG A 158 7.92 12.65 -0.39
N GLU A 159 8.18 12.38 -1.65
CA GLU A 159 8.88 11.17 -2.07
C GLU A 159 10.38 11.29 -1.69
N ILE A 160 10.90 10.26 -1.03
CA ILE A 160 12.28 10.23 -0.53
C ILE A 160 13.13 9.31 -1.38
N ALA A 161 12.70 8.06 -1.55
CA ALA A 161 13.42 7.05 -2.30
C ALA A 161 12.50 5.97 -2.83
N ALA A 162 12.89 5.37 -3.96
CA ALA A 162 12.25 4.17 -4.51
C ALA A 162 13.33 3.23 -5.03
N VAL A 163 13.22 1.94 -4.73
CA VAL A 163 14.22 0.92 -5.08
C VAL A 163 13.53 -0.32 -5.60
N GLU A 164 13.95 -0.79 -6.78
CA GLU A 164 13.47 -2.05 -7.35
C GLU A 164 13.95 -3.24 -6.53
N ILE A 165 13.06 -4.21 -6.32
CA ILE A 165 13.39 -5.47 -5.65
C ILE A 165 14.05 -6.37 -6.69
N VAL A 166 15.33 -6.69 -6.48
CA VAL A 166 16.18 -7.39 -7.47
C VAL A 166 16.90 -8.61 -6.91
N GLY A 167 16.69 -8.95 -5.65
CA GLY A 167 17.33 -10.09 -4.97
C GLY A 167 16.80 -11.44 -5.43
N GLN A 168 17.24 -12.49 -4.74
CA GLN A 168 16.98 -13.88 -5.10
C GLN A 168 16.26 -14.68 -4.00
N ARG A 169 16.07 -14.09 -2.82
CA ARG A 169 15.44 -14.73 -1.65
C ARG A 169 13.94 -14.84 -1.76
#